data_eaea61d426276c58a0a9aab47941b310
#
_entry.id   eaea61d426276c58a0a9aab47941b310
#
_cell.length_a   1.000
_cell.length_b   1.000
_cell.length_c   1.000
_cell.angle_alpha   90.00
_cell.angle_beta   90.00
_cell.angle_gamma   90.00
#
_symmetry.space_group_name_H-M   'P 1'
#
loop_
_entity.id
_entity.type
_entity.pdbx_description
1 polymer ?
#
loop_
_entity_poly.entity_id
_entity_poly.type
_entity_poly.pdbx_seq_one_letter_code
_entity_poly.pdbx_strand_id
1 'polypeptide(L)'
;MAGVPWGVPGSLVGVEGAVPHADRTNERAEVRRTWAQGEGPLRRRLVRPIQAFLHEESAGGVLLLAAAVAALAWANSPWGAGYERLWHTQLSIRLGPWGISEDLRHWVNDALMSLFFLVVGLEIKRELVTGELREPRAAALPAIAALGGMVVPALIYLALNPGGEAARGWGIPMATDIAFAVGVLTLAAKVAPSGLKPFLLALAIVDDIGAIVVIALFYSEGVAWGPLLAAAGVCGLIAAAWRSSVRSAPVHVALGALLWIAVYASGVHPTIAGVAMGLLTPAVAFERPRTVSREAHRVADETSDQPSPPDADAPQWLELARLAREAVSPLARVEASLHPWT
;
A
#
# COMPACT_ATOMS: atom_id res chain seq x y z
N MET A 1 60.18 5.48 -45.20
CA MET A 1 60.46 6.93 -45.04
C MET A 1 59.87 7.30 -43.70
N ALA A 2 60.72 7.38 -42.74
CA ALA A 2 61.12 8.48 -41.87
C ALA A 2 59.96 9.01 -41.04
N GLY A 3 59.79 8.79 -39.77
CA GLY A 3 60.78 8.98 -38.69
C GLY A 3 60.68 10.39 -38.17
N VAL A 4 60.22 10.64 -36.95
CA VAL A 4 60.81 11.58 -35.98
C VAL A 4 60.15 11.42 -34.60
N PRO A 5 60.92 11.19 -33.51
CA PRO A 5 60.45 11.17 -32.17
C PRO A 5 60.60 12.54 -31.50
N TRP A 6 59.71 12.94 -30.65
CA TRP A 6 59.87 14.08 -29.73
C TRP A 6 60.19 13.63 -28.36
N GLY A 7 61.39 14.00 -27.95
CA GLY A 7 61.95 13.69 -26.63
C GLY A 7 61.37 14.52 -25.50
N VAL A 8 61.53 13.94 -24.34
CA VAL A 8 61.29 14.53 -23.02
C VAL A 8 62.52 15.38 -22.64
N PRO A 9 62.32 16.50 -21.95
CA PRO A 9 63.29 16.92 -20.96
C PRO A 9 62.63 17.20 -19.59
N GLY A 10 63.16 16.58 -18.59
CA GLY A 10 63.85 17.21 -17.49
C GLY A 10 63.00 17.55 -16.29
N SER A 11 63.09 16.69 -15.30
CA SER A 11 63.13 16.92 -13.85
C SER A 11 63.02 18.36 -13.34
N LEU A 12 62.00 18.62 -12.51
CA LEU A 12 62.07 19.51 -11.32
C LEU A 12 61.36 18.85 -10.14
N VAL A 13 62.16 18.33 -9.24
CA VAL A 13 62.24 18.46 -7.80
C VAL A 13 60.95 18.88 -7.07
N GLY A 14 60.51 18.00 -6.28
CA GLY A 14 59.89 17.94 -4.97
C GLY A 14 59.22 19.19 -4.43
N VAL A 15 57.90 19.06 -4.24
CA VAL A 15 57.21 19.53 -3.03
C VAL A 15 56.27 18.42 -2.61
N GLU A 16 56.74 17.59 -1.70
CA GLU A 16 55.97 16.72 -0.86
C GLU A 16 55.19 17.58 0.13
N GLY A 17 54.01 18.02 -0.29
CA GLY A 17 52.96 18.48 0.62
C GLY A 17 52.07 17.29 0.90
N ALA A 18 52.38 16.49 1.90
CA ALA A 18 51.48 15.49 2.47
C ALA A 18 50.19 16.19 2.93
N VAL A 19 49.13 16.09 2.12
CA VAL A 19 47.77 16.29 2.61
C VAL A 19 47.48 15.14 3.56
N PRO A 20 47.24 15.40 4.87
CA PRO A 20 46.80 14.32 5.75
C PRO A 20 45.54 13.76 5.15
N HIS A 21 45.56 12.50 4.75
CA HIS A 21 44.36 11.71 4.63
C HIS A 21 43.75 11.68 6.02
N ALA A 22 42.81 12.61 6.26
CA ALA A 22 41.89 12.48 7.37
C ALA A 22 41.19 11.15 7.16
N ASP A 23 41.59 10.22 8.01
CA ASP A 23 40.93 8.95 8.21
C ASP A 23 39.45 9.26 8.54
N ARG A 24 38.61 9.24 7.50
CA ARG A 24 37.16 9.27 7.63
C ARG A 24 36.76 7.88 8.13
N THR A 25 37.26 7.53 9.32
CA THR A 25 36.69 6.49 10.13
C THR A 25 35.24 6.87 10.31
N ASN A 26 34.44 6.08 9.70
CA ASN A 26 33.01 5.86 9.69
C ASN A 26 32.42 5.98 11.11
N GLU A 27 32.40 7.18 11.69
CA GLU A 27 31.50 7.55 12.77
C GLU A 27 30.08 7.58 12.22
N ARG A 28 29.54 6.38 12.02
CA ARG A 28 28.10 6.26 11.97
C ARG A 28 27.62 6.78 13.31
N ALA A 29 27.07 8.01 13.28
CA ALA A 29 26.42 8.60 14.44
C ALA A 29 25.57 7.50 15.09
N GLU A 30 25.86 7.17 16.37
CA GLU A 30 25.06 6.22 17.12
C GLU A 30 23.67 6.85 17.31
N VAL A 31 22.81 6.61 16.33
CA VAL A 31 21.39 6.99 16.43
C VAL A 31 20.86 6.30 17.68
N ARG A 32 20.51 7.06 18.71
CA ARG A 32 19.90 6.54 19.94
C ARG A 32 18.72 5.69 19.56
N ARG A 33 18.85 4.38 19.73
CA ARG A 33 17.83 3.40 19.35
C ARG A 33 16.59 3.63 20.21
N THR A 34 15.44 3.78 19.60
CA THR A 34 14.16 3.83 20.32
C THR A 34 13.93 2.49 21.06
N TRP A 35 13.04 2.47 22.06
CA TRP A 35 12.69 1.21 22.77
C TRP A 35 12.35 0.07 21.78
N ALA A 36 11.69 0.39 20.68
CA ALA A 36 11.37 -0.57 19.61
C ALA A 36 12.62 -1.12 18.87
N GLN A 37 13.78 -0.47 19.00
CA GLN A 37 15.06 -0.85 18.39
C GLN A 37 16.06 -1.39 19.43
N GLY A 38 15.72 -1.37 20.73
CA GLY A 38 16.56 -1.83 21.85
C GLY A 38 16.73 -3.36 21.87
N GLU A 39 17.74 -3.86 22.56
CA GLU A 39 18.07 -5.30 22.66
C GLU A 39 17.45 -6.00 23.90
N GLY A 40 16.28 -5.56 24.36
CA GLY A 40 15.61 -6.14 25.51
C GLY A 40 15.24 -7.63 25.34
N PRO A 41 15.26 -8.44 26.42
CA PRO A 41 15.00 -9.90 26.36
C PRO A 41 13.60 -10.24 25.83
N LEU A 42 12.62 -9.40 26.09
CA LEU A 42 11.23 -9.55 25.58
C LEU A 42 11.19 -9.38 24.06
N ARG A 43 11.94 -8.41 23.54
CA ARG A 43 12.03 -8.17 22.10
C ARG A 43 12.74 -9.32 21.37
N ARG A 44 13.82 -9.83 21.95
CA ARG A 44 14.60 -10.92 21.35
C ARG A 44 13.79 -12.23 21.28
N ARG A 45 12.91 -12.49 22.25
CA ARG A 45 12.14 -13.75 22.35
C ARG A 45 10.76 -13.70 21.68
N LEU A 46 10.12 -12.55 21.63
CA LEU A 46 8.75 -12.42 21.11
C LEU A 46 8.66 -11.45 19.90
N VAL A 47 9.17 -10.23 20.03
CA VAL A 47 8.97 -9.21 19.00
C VAL A 47 9.79 -9.49 17.74
N ARG A 48 11.04 -9.88 17.89
CA ARG A 48 11.94 -10.15 16.76
C ARG A 48 11.52 -11.34 15.89
N PRO A 49 11.14 -12.52 16.44
CA PRO A 49 10.65 -13.61 15.61
C PRO A 49 9.29 -13.30 14.97
N ILE A 50 8.40 -12.58 15.65
CA ILE A 50 7.12 -12.13 15.09
C ILE A 50 7.36 -11.11 13.96
N GLN A 51 8.24 -10.13 14.17
CA GLN A 51 8.59 -9.18 13.11
C GLN A 51 9.31 -9.85 11.93
N ALA A 52 10.24 -10.76 12.19
CA ALA A 52 10.90 -11.51 11.12
C ALA A 52 9.90 -12.36 10.33
N PHE A 53 8.94 -12.98 11.02
CA PHE A 53 7.86 -13.73 10.39
C PHE A 53 6.95 -12.81 9.56
N LEU A 54 6.51 -11.67 10.10
CA LEU A 54 5.64 -10.72 9.40
C LEU A 54 6.34 -9.99 8.24
N HIS A 55 7.68 -9.99 8.18
CA HIS A 55 8.44 -9.40 7.06
C HIS A 55 8.72 -10.41 5.93
N GLU A 56 8.39 -11.68 6.12
CA GLU A 56 8.43 -12.64 5.01
C GLU A 56 7.14 -12.56 4.20
N GLU A 57 7.26 -12.29 2.90
CA GLU A 57 6.12 -12.22 1.95
C GLU A 57 5.22 -13.48 2.03
N SER A 58 5.80 -14.63 2.37
CA SER A 58 5.07 -15.91 2.52
C SER A 58 4.31 -16.07 3.83
N ALA A 59 4.64 -15.31 4.87
CA ALA A 59 4.05 -15.48 6.21
C ALA A 59 2.58 -15.02 6.26
N GLY A 60 2.25 -13.92 5.56
CA GLY A 60 0.88 -13.44 5.41
C GLY A 60 -0.02 -14.50 4.78
N GLY A 61 0.42 -15.10 3.67
CA GLY A 61 -0.33 -16.16 2.98
C GLY A 61 -0.54 -17.42 3.85
N VAL A 62 0.48 -17.84 4.62
CA VAL A 62 0.34 -18.98 5.55
C VAL A 62 -0.65 -18.67 6.67
N LEU A 63 -0.60 -17.45 7.24
CA LEU A 63 -1.52 -17.03 8.29
C LEU A 63 -2.96 -16.95 7.78
N LEU A 64 -3.15 -16.40 6.58
CA LEU A 64 -4.45 -16.32 5.91
C LEU A 64 -5.03 -17.72 5.67
N LEU A 65 -4.23 -18.64 5.11
CA LEU A 65 -4.66 -20.02 4.87
C LEU A 65 -5.01 -20.74 6.18
N ALA A 66 -4.19 -20.56 7.22
CA ALA A 66 -4.46 -21.15 8.54
C ALA A 66 -5.76 -20.59 9.14
N ALA A 67 -6.00 -19.28 9.03
CA ALA A 67 -7.22 -18.64 9.48
C ALA A 67 -8.46 -19.12 8.70
N ALA A 68 -8.33 -19.25 7.38
CA ALA A 68 -9.41 -19.78 6.53
C ALA A 68 -9.77 -21.23 6.88
N VAL A 69 -8.77 -22.11 7.06
CA VAL A 69 -8.98 -23.49 7.48
C VAL A 69 -9.64 -23.55 8.87
N ALA A 70 -9.16 -22.72 9.81
CA ALA A 70 -9.74 -22.65 11.15
C ALA A 70 -11.21 -22.17 11.13
N ALA A 71 -11.51 -21.14 10.31
CA ALA A 71 -12.87 -20.64 10.14
C ALA A 71 -13.80 -21.69 9.51
N LEU A 72 -13.36 -22.37 8.46
CA LEU A 72 -14.11 -23.46 7.84
C LEU A 72 -14.33 -24.62 8.79
N ALA A 73 -13.31 -25.04 9.53
CA ALA A 73 -13.43 -26.10 10.51
C ALA A 73 -14.41 -25.72 11.63
N TRP A 74 -14.36 -24.48 12.12
CA TRP A 74 -15.29 -24.00 13.15
C TRP A 74 -16.71 -23.90 12.62
N ALA A 75 -16.93 -23.28 11.46
CA ALA A 75 -18.26 -23.13 10.84
C ALA A 75 -18.95 -24.47 10.57
N ASN A 76 -18.17 -25.51 10.20
CA ASN A 76 -18.70 -26.86 9.89
C ASN A 76 -18.65 -27.83 11.09
N SER A 77 -18.24 -27.37 12.25
CA SER A 77 -18.18 -28.18 13.49
C SER A 77 -19.52 -28.18 14.24
N PRO A 78 -19.70 -29.07 15.25
CA PRO A 78 -20.83 -28.99 16.15
C PRO A 78 -20.98 -27.63 16.88
N TRP A 79 -19.93 -26.81 16.90
CA TRP A 79 -19.94 -25.44 17.47
C TRP A 79 -20.22 -24.36 16.43
N GLY A 80 -20.63 -24.69 15.19
CA GLY A 80 -20.94 -23.74 14.13
C GLY A 80 -21.97 -22.68 14.50
N ALA A 81 -22.93 -23.01 15.37
CA ALA A 81 -23.85 -22.03 15.94
C ALA A 81 -23.14 -20.94 16.78
N GLY A 82 -21.98 -21.22 17.33
CA GLY A 82 -21.14 -20.23 18.02
C GLY A 82 -20.46 -19.28 17.01
N TYR A 83 -20.02 -19.80 15.88
CA TYR A 83 -19.47 -19.03 14.77
C TYR A 83 -20.51 -18.03 14.23
N GLU A 84 -21.71 -18.49 13.90
CA GLU A 84 -22.77 -17.61 13.41
C GLU A 84 -23.18 -16.54 14.44
N ARG A 85 -23.32 -16.90 15.72
CA ARG A 85 -23.62 -15.92 16.79
C ARG A 85 -22.55 -14.84 16.93
N LEU A 86 -21.26 -15.20 16.77
CA LEU A 86 -20.19 -14.22 16.81
C LEU A 86 -20.35 -13.20 15.69
N TRP A 87 -20.54 -13.65 14.45
CA TRP A 87 -20.62 -12.77 13.29
C TRP A 87 -21.91 -11.94 13.23
N HIS A 88 -23.00 -12.41 13.84
CA HIS A 88 -24.25 -11.66 13.99
C HIS A 88 -24.31 -10.80 15.26
N THR A 89 -23.22 -10.70 16.02
CA THR A 89 -23.14 -9.77 17.15
C THR A 89 -23.22 -8.34 16.66
N GLN A 90 -24.21 -7.58 17.17
CA GLN A 90 -24.44 -6.19 16.80
C GLN A 90 -23.39 -5.27 17.41
N LEU A 91 -22.74 -4.48 16.58
CA LEU A 91 -21.84 -3.40 16.99
C LEU A 91 -22.41 -2.06 16.51
N SER A 92 -22.84 -1.22 17.44
CA SER A 92 -23.41 0.09 17.14
C SER A 92 -22.46 1.21 17.51
N ILE A 93 -22.20 2.11 16.57
CA ILE A 93 -21.47 3.36 16.79
C ILE A 93 -22.46 4.50 16.66
N ARG A 94 -22.71 5.26 17.75
CA ARG A 94 -23.69 6.34 17.79
C ARG A 94 -23.01 7.67 18.15
N LEU A 95 -23.36 8.71 17.40
CA LEU A 95 -22.95 10.09 17.65
C LEU A 95 -24.21 10.99 17.65
N GLY A 96 -24.76 11.21 18.80
CA GLY A 96 -26.05 11.91 18.96
C GLY A 96 -27.20 11.16 18.26
N PRO A 97 -27.97 11.81 17.36
CA PRO A 97 -29.08 11.18 16.63
C PRO A 97 -28.58 10.28 15.47
N TRP A 98 -27.32 10.38 15.09
CA TRP A 98 -26.73 9.64 13.99
C TRP A 98 -26.05 8.36 14.53
N GLY A 99 -26.23 7.25 13.83
CA GLY A 99 -25.60 6.00 14.22
C GLY A 99 -25.63 4.96 13.11
N ILE A 100 -24.59 4.16 13.05
CA ILE A 100 -24.50 2.95 12.22
C ILE A 100 -24.59 1.78 13.19
N SER A 101 -25.54 0.88 12.96
CA SER A 101 -25.77 -0.31 13.77
C SER A 101 -25.79 -1.52 12.85
N GLU A 102 -24.67 -2.20 12.77
CA GLU A 102 -24.43 -3.35 11.92
C GLU A 102 -23.88 -4.50 12.73
N ASP A 103 -23.99 -5.72 12.20
CA ASP A 103 -23.32 -6.86 12.80
C ASP A 103 -21.82 -6.90 12.45
N LEU A 104 -21.05 -7.74 13.14
CA LEU A 104 -19.60 -7.84 12.90
C LEU A 104 -19.28 -8.28 11.47
N ARG A 105 -20.14 -9.06 10.83
CA ARG A 105 -19.97 -9.49 9.44
C ARG A 105 -19.99 -8.29 8.49
N HIS A 106 -20.96 -7.38 8.65
CA HIS A 106 -21.04 -6.15 7.87
C HIS A 106 -19.89 -5.21 8.19
N TRP A 107 -19.49 -5.06 9.46
CA TRP A 107 -18.33 -4.25 9.80
C TRP A 107 -17.03 -4.73 9.12
N VAL A 108 -16.81 -6.04 9.04
CA VAL A 108 -15.66 -6.58 8.31
C VAL A 108 -15.80 -6.32 6.81
N ASN A 109 -16.95 -6.66 6.22
CA ASN A 109 -17.14 -6.54 4.77
C ASN A 109 -17.16 -5.10 4.28
N ASP A 110 -17.67 -4.15 5.06
CA ASP A 110 -17.89 -2.79 4.61
C ASP A 110 -16.79 -1.83 5.09
N ALA A 111 -16.35 -1.93 6.34
CA ALA A 111 -15.35 -1.03 6.88
C ALA A 111 -13.92 -1.58 6.72
N LEU A 112 -13.67 -2.83 7.18
CA LEU A 112 -12.32 -3.39 7.14
C LEU A 112 -11.86 -3.66 5.70
N MET A 113 -12.75 -4.22 4.88
CA MET A 113 -12.48 -4.44 3.47
C MET A 113 -12.31 -3.12 2.69
N SER A 114 -12.93 -2.01 3.13
CA SER A 114 -12.65 -0.70 2.51
C SER A 114 -11.21 -0.24 2.71
N LEU A 115 -10.58 -0.57 3.85
CA LEU A 115 -9.15 -0.31 4.06
C LEU A 115 -8.27 -1.20 3.17
N PHE A 116 -8.63 -2.47 3.01
CA PHE A 116 -7.97 -3.36 2.06
C PHE A 116 -8.07 -2.78 0.63
N PHE A 117 -9.28 -2.43 0.18
CA PHE A 117 -9.48 -1.85 -1.15
C PHE A 117 -8.86 -0.45 -1.32
N LEU A 118 -8.60 0.28 -0.24
CA LEU A 118 -7.78 1.49 -0.29
C LEU A 118 -6.34 1.13 -0.73
N VAL A 119 -5.75 0.08 -0.16
CA VAL A 119 -4.39 -0.37 -0.54
C VAL A 119 -4.38 -0.87 -1.98
N VAL A 120 -5.36 -1.68 -2.38
CA VAL A 120 -5.53 -2.10 -3.79
C VAL A 120 -5.65 -0.88 -4.71
N GLY A 121 -6.45 0.13 -4.35
CA GLY A 121 -6.58 1.37 -5.12
C GLY A 121 -5.27 2.16 -5.23
N LEU A 122 -4.44 2.17 -4.19
CA LEU A 122 -3.10 2.77 -4.22
C LEU A 122 -2.18 1.97 -5.17
N GLU A 123 -2.23 0.65 -5.14
CA GLU A 123 -1.45 -0.23 -6.00
C GLU A 123 -1.85 -0.08 -7.46
N ILE A 124 -3.15 -0.09 -7.77
CA ILE A 124 -3.68 0.23 -9.11
C ILE A 124 -3.16 1.61 -9.57
N LYS A 125 -3.22 2.63 -8.70
CA LYS A 125 -2.73 3.98 -9.02
C LYS A 125 -1.24 3.99 -9.32
N ARG A 126 -0.45 3.25 -8.56
CA ARG A 126 1.00 3.10 -8.79
C ARG A 126 1.26 2.49 -10.17
N GLU A 127 0.62 1.38 -10.48
CA GLU A 127 0.81 0.65 -11.74
C GLU A 127 0.38 1.48 -12.96
N LEU A 128 -0.70 2.24 -12.86
CA LEU A 128 -1.16 3.13 -13.93
C LEU A 128 -0.22 4.32 -14.18
N VAL A 129 0.49 4.80 -13.14
CA VAL A 129 1.34 6.00 -13.25
C VAL A 129 2.80 5.66 -13.50
N THR A 130 3.34 4.64 -12.84
CA THR A 130 4.78 4.31 -12.83
C THR A 130 5.10 2.87 -13.20
N GLY A 131 4.11 1.97 -13.26
CA GLY A 131 4.28 0.54 -13.47
C GLY A 131 4.02 0.07 -14.91
N GLU A 132 3.86 -1.25 -15.04
CA GLU A 132 3.68 -1.98 -16.31
C GLU A 132 2.36 -1.61 -17.03
N LEU A 133 1.30 -1.26 -16.27
CA LEU A 133 0.01 -0.88 -16.84
C LEU A 133 0.01 0.51 -17.51
N ARG A 134 1.09 1.28 -17.39
CA ARG A 134 1.26 2.55 -18.06
C ARG A 134 1.34 2.40 -19.59
N GLU A 135 1.93 1.32 -20.08
CA GLU A 135 2.03 1.04 -21.51
C GLU A 135 0.94 0.07 -21.95
N PRO A 136 -0.03 0.49 -22.81
CA PRO A 136 -1.14 -0.36 -23.23
C PRO A 136 -0.72 -1.67 -23.90
N ARG A 137 0.45 -1.69 -24.54
CA ARG A 137 1.00 -2.90 -25.19
C ARG A 137 1.51 -3.91 -24.17
N ALA A 138 2.17 -3.45 -23.10
CA ALA A 138 2.64 -4.30 -22.01
C ALA A 138 1.46 -4.82 -21.19
N ALA A 139 0.46 -3.98 -20.94
CA ALA A 139 -0.75 -4.32 -20.20
C ALA A 139 -1.68 -5.30 -20.94
N ALA A 140 -1.61 -5.39 -22.29
CA ALA A 140 -2.57 -6.17 -23.08
C ALA A 140 -2.57 -7.67 -22.72
N LEU A 141 -1.39 -8.27 -22.56
CA LEU A 141 -1.29 -9.71 -22.26
C LEU A 141 -1.82 -10.05 -20.86
N PRO A 142 -1.39 -9.34 -19.77
CA PRO A 142 -2.00 -9.53 -18.46
C PRO A 142 -3.52 -9.29 -18.46
N ALA A 143 -4.01 -8.27 -19.16
CA ALA A 143 -5.43 -7.97 -19.24
C ALA A 143 -6.26 -9.07 -19.90
N ILE A 144 -5.79 -9.63 -21.01
CA ILE A 144 -6.47 -10.77 -21.68
C ILE A 144 -6.45 -12.00 -20.78
N ALA A 145 -5.32 -12.26 -20.10
CA ALA A 145 -5.20 -13.39 -19.19
C ALA A 145 -6.14 -13.23 -17.98
N ALA A 146 -6.21 -12.02 -17.39
CA ALA A 146 -7.12 -11.71 -16.29
C ALA A 146 -8.59 -11.88 -16.70
N LEU A 147 -8.99 -11.38 -17.89
CA LEU A 147 -10.35 -11.61 -18.40
C LEU A 147 -10.66 -13.10 -18.53
N GLY A 148 -9.71 -13.91 -19.02
CA GLY A 148 -9.87 -15.37 -19.06
C GLY A 148 -10.02 -15.98 -17.66
N GLY A 149 -9.18 -15.53 -16.72
CA GLY A 149 -9.20 -15.95 -15.31
C GLY A 149 -10.49 -15.58 -14.57
N MET A 150 -11.15 -14.50 -14.95
CA MET A 150 -12.45 -14.10 -14.39
C MET A 150 -13.62 -14.84 -15.07
N VAL A 151 -13.67 -14.83 -16.40
CA VAL A 151 -14.82 -15.33 -17.16
C VAL A 151 -14.96 -16.84 -17.05
N VAL A 152 -13.85 -17.59 -17.17
CA VAL A 152 -13.91 -19.05 -17.17
C VAL A 152 -14.41 -19.63 -15.86
N PRO A 153 -13.90 -19.24 -14.67
CA PRO A 153 -14.44 -19.71 -13.39
C PRO A 153 -15.90 -19.30 -13.17
N ALA A 154 -16.29 -18.08 -13.56
CA ALA A 154 -17.67 -17.61 -13.47
C ALA A 154 -18.62 -18.48 -14.31
N LEU A 155 -18.24 -18.81 -15.55
CA LEU A 155 -19.04 -19.70 -16.41
C LEU A 155 -19.12 -21.13 -15.87
N ILE A 156 -18.03 -21.68 -15.35
CA ILE A 156 -18.02 -23.00 -14.70
C ILE A 156 -18.96 -22.98 -13.48
N TYR A 157 -18.89 -21.92 -12.67
CA TYR A 157 -19.76 -21.78 -11.49
C TYR A 157 -21.25 -21.76 -11.89
N LEU A 158 -21.61 -20.94 -12.88
CA LEU A 158 -22.99 -20.85 -13.38
C LEU A 158 -23.46 -22.17 -14.02
N ALA A 159 -22.57 -22.90 -14.69
CA ALA A 159 -22.92 -24.21 -15.27
C ALA A 159 -23.23 -25.25 -14.19
N LEU A 160 -22.54 -25.18 -13.04
CA LEU A 160 -22.76 -26.07 -11.89
C LEU A 160 -23.93 -25.61 -11.01
N ASN A 161 -24.27 -24.33 -11.03
CA ASN A 161 -25.32 -23.70 -10.24
C ASN A 161 -26.29 -22.90 -11.15
N PRO A 162 -27.09 -23.58 -11.98
CA PRO A 162 -27.83 -22.94 -13.09
C PRO A 162 -29.03 -22.07 -12.65
N GLY A 163 -29.29 -21.94 -11.33
CA GLY A 163 -30.41 -21.16 -10.85
C GLY A 163 -30.51 -21.06 -9.34
N GLY A 164 -31.50 -20.28 -8.86
CA GLY A 164 -31.75 -20.06 -7.46
C GLY A 164 -30.75 -19.08 -6.80
N GLU A 165 -30.70 -19.12 -5.49
CA GLU A 165 -29.86 -18.24 -4.68
C GLU A 165 -28.37 -18.51 -4.88
N ALA A 166 -28.00 -19.77 -5.11
CA ALA A 166 -26.62 -20.16 -5.38
C ALA A 166 -26.05 -19.50 -6.66
N ALA A 167 -26.87 -19.29 -7.69
CA ALA A 167 -26.42 -18.65 -8.93
C ALA A 167 -25.90 -17.23 -8.70
N ARG A 168 -26.36 -16.52 -7.65
CA ARG A 168 -25.85 -15.15 -7.31
C ARG A 168 -24.38 -15.14 -6.92
N GLY A 169 -23.80 -16.28 -6.50
CA GLY A 169 -22.39 -16.40 -6.12
C GLY A 169 -21.41 -16.51 -7.28
N TRP A 170 -21.83 -16.26 -8.53
CA TRP A 170 -20.99 -16.44 -9.72
C TRP A 170 -19.70 -15.61 -9.72
N GLY A 171 -19.70 -14.47 -9.03
CA GLY A 171 -18.51 -13.61 -8.88
C GLY A 171 -17.49 -14.12 -7.84
N ILE A 172 -17.87 -15.02 -6.93
CA ILE A 172 -16.97 -15.50 -5.86
C ILE A 172 -15.68 -16.15 -6.42
N PRO A 173 -15.74 -17.07 -7.40
CA PRO A 173 -14.54 -17.74 -7.90
C PRO A 173 -13.68 -16.88 -8.85
N MET A 174 -14.05 -15.62 -9.07
CA MET A 174 -13.28 -14.70 -9.91
C MET A 174 -12.15 -14.03 -9.14
N ALA A 175 -12.30 -13.85 -7.81
CA ALA A 175 -11.33 -13.12 -7.01
C ALA A 175 -10.04 -13.92 -6.84
N THR A 176 -8.89 -13.25 -7.07
CA THR A 176 -7.55 -13.83 -6.95
C THR A 176 -6.88 -13.39 -5.66
N ASP A 177 -6.30 -14.31 -4.91
CA ASP A 177 -5.43 -13.99 -3.77
C ASP A 177 -3.98 -13.84 -4.29
N ILE A 178 -3.54 -12.57 -4.40
CA ILE A 178 -2.20 -12.21 -4.88
C ILE A 178 -1.13 -12.76 -3.94
N ALA A 179 -1.32 -12.65 -2.62
CA ALA A 179 -0.34 -13.09 -1.63
C ALA A 179 -0.13 -14.61 -1.70
N PHE A 180 -1.22 -15.36 -1.87
CA PHE A 180 -1.15 -16.81 -2.08
C PHE A 180 -0.48 -17.15 -3.41
N ALA A 181 -0.85 -16.50 -4.51
CA ALA A 181 -0.29 -16.75 -5.83
C ALA A 181 1.23 -16.46 -5.89
N VAL A 182 1.67 -15.32 -5.34
CA VAL A 182 3.09 -14.96 -5.22
C VAL A 182 3.82 -15.88 -4.25
N GLY A 183 3.19 -16.29 -3.16
CA GLY A 183 3.74 -17.26 -2.21
C GLY A 183 4.04 -18.60 -2.88
N VAL A 184 3.08 -19.15 -3.63
CA VAL A 184 3.25 -20.40 -4.39
C VAL A 184 4.33 -20.23 -5.45
N LEU A 185 4.34 -19.10 -6.18
CA LEU A 185 5.36 -18.82 -7.18
C LEU A 185 6.76 -18.76 -6.54
N THR A 186 6.90 -18.13 -5.37
CA THR A 186 8.18 -18.01 -4.65
C THR A 186 8.72 -19.39 -4.25
N LEU A 187 7.85 -20.31 -3.83
CA LEU A 187 8.23 -21.70 -3.56
C LEU A 187 8.69 -22.44 -4.83
N ALA A 188 8.07 -22.12 -5.97
CA ALA A 188 8.42 -22.67 -7.28
C ALA A 188 9.55 -21.91 -7.99
N ALA A 189 10.05 -20.82 -7.43
CA ALA A 189 10.94 -19.82 -8.08
C ALA A 189 12.26 -20.38 -8.61
N LYS A 190 12.72 -21.53 -8.13
CA LYS A 190 13.96 -22.19 -8.65
C LYS A 190 13.85 -22.59 -10.13
N VAL A 191 12.65 -22.65 -10.68
CA VAL A 191 12.37 -23.10 -12.06
C VAL A 191 11.65 -22.03 -12.89
N ALA A 192 11.12 -20.98 -12.24
CA ALA A 192 10.30 -19.97 -12.89
C ALA A 192 11.15 -18.91 -13.63
N PRO A 193 10.78 -18.51 -14.87
CA PRO A 193 11.40 -17.40 -15.56
C PRO A 193 11.27 -16.07 -14.79
N SER A 194 12.28 -15.20 -14.86
CA SER A 194 12.31 -13.92 -14.15
C SER A 194 11.16 -12.96 -14.49
N GLY A 195 10.59 -13.07 -15.71
CA GLY A 195 9.44 -12.28 -16.13
C GLY A 195 8.08 -12.74 -15.58
N LEU A 196 8.01 -13.91 -14.95
CA LEU A 196 6.74 -14.48 -14.48
C LEU A 196 6.18 -13.73 -13.26
N LYS A 197 7.03 -13.27 -12.35
CA LYS A 197 6.60 -12.50 -11.17
C LYS A 197 5.96 -11.15 -11.56
N PRO A 198 6.58 -10.29 -12.39
CA PRO A 198 5.95 -9.06 -12.88
C PRO A 198 4.65 -9.33 -13.65
N PHE A 199 4.63 -10.34 -14.51
CA PHE A 199 3.42 -10.71 -15.24
C PHE A 199 2.27 -11.12 -14.31
N LEU A 200 2.55 -11.95 -13.30
CA LEU A 200 1.55 -12.38 -12.32
C LEU A 200 1.01 -11.21 -11.51
N LEU A 201 1.89 -10.29 -11.10
CA LEU A 201 1.49 -9.09 -10.39
C LEU A 201 0.59 -8.18 -11.24
N ALA A 202 0.97 -7.92 -12.48
CA ALA A 202 0.16 -7.12 -13.40
C ALA A 202 -1.19 -7.79 -13.71
N LEU A 203 -1.22 -9.12 -13.86
CA LEU A 203 -2.44 -9.90 -14.04
C LEU A 203 -3.38 -9.74 -12.84
N ALA A 204 -2.85 -9.89 -11.64
CA ALA A 204 -3.64 -9.80 -10.41
C ALA A 204 -4.24 -8.39 -10.20
N ILE A 205 -3.49 -7.33 -10.51
CA ILE A 205 -4.00 -5.96 -10.44
C ILE A 205 -5.14 -5.73 -11.43
N VAL A 206 -5.05 -6.27 -12.64
CA VAL A 206 -6.14 -6.18 -13.63
C VAL A 206 -7.36 -6.99 -13.18
N ASP A 207 -7.13 -8.14 -12.57
CA ASP A 207 -8.18 -9.00 -12.00
C ASP A 207 -8.91 -8.28 -10.86
N ASP A 208 -8.18 -7.62 -9.96
CA ASP A 208 -8.75 -6.79 -8.90
C ASP A 208 -9.62 -5.65 -9.45
N ILE A 209 -9.17 -4.96 -10.51
CA ILE A 209 -9.98 -3.94 -11.19
C ILE A 209 -11.28 -4.56 -11.71
N GLY A 210 -11.20 -5.73 -12.33
CA GLY A 210 -12.37 -6.45 -12.83
C GLY A 210 -13.32 -6.86 -11.71
N ALA A 211 -12.80 -7.38 -10.61
CA ALA A 211 -13.60 -7.75 -9.44
C ALA A 211 -14.31 -6.53 -8.83
N ILE A 212 -13.63 -5.38 -8.71
CA ILE A 212 -14.21 -4.12 -8.23
C ILE A 212 -15.37 -3.69 -9.14
N VAL A 213 -15.20 -3.75 -10.47
CA VAL A 213 -16.26 -3.41 -11.42
C VAL A 213 -17.45 -4.35 -11.29
N VAL A 214 -17.21 -5.64 -11.16
CA VAL A 214 -18.27 -6.64 -10.95
C VAL A 214 -19.02 -6.39 -9.65
N ILE A 215 -18.34 -6.14 -8.55
CA ILE A 215 -18.96 -5.80 -7.25
C ILE A 215 -19.81 -4.55 -7.40
N ALA A 216 -19.30 -3.51 -8.03
CA ALA A 216 -20.01 -2.24 -8.20
C ALA A 216 -21.30 -2.38 -9.01
N LEU A 217 -21.27 -3.20 -10.06
CA LEU A 217 -22.40 -3.30 -11.01
C LEU A 217 -23.43 -4.37 -10.63
N PHE A 218 -22.98 -5.48 -10.04
CA PHE A 218 -23.84 -6.66 -9.85
C PHE A 218 -24.20 -6.94 -8.40
N TYR A 219 -23.41 -6.41 -7.43
CA TYR A 219 -23.62 -6.66 -6.01
C TYR A 219 -24.08 -5.43 -5.23
N SER A 220 -24.39 -4.31 -5.91
CA SER A 220 -25.01 -3.12 -5.30
C SER A 220 -26.52 -3.28 -5.24
N GLU A 221 -27.12 -2.96 -4.10
CA GLU A 221 -28.57 -3.08 -3.88
C GLU A 221 -29.21 -1.69 -3.83
N GLY A 222 -30.07 -1.39 -4.81
CA GLY A 222 -30.96 -0.22 -4.78
C GLY A 222 -30.25 1.14 -4.65
N VAL A 223 -29.75 1.71 -5.74
CA VAL A 223 -28.95 2.94 -5.73
C VAL A 223 -29.79 4.17 -5.36
N ALA A 224 -29.42 4.83 -4.24
CA ALA A 224 -29.96 6.13 -3.84
C ALA A 224 -29.09 7.26 -4.44
N TRP A 225 -29.67 8.00 -5.38
CA TRP A 225 -28.95 9.03 -6.15
C TRP A 225 -28.45 10.21 -5.31
N GLY A 226 -29.18 10.61 -4.26
CA GLY A 226 -28.77 11.72 -3.39
C GLY A 226 -27.42 11.47 -2.70
N PRO A 227 -27.29 10.40 -1.92
CA PRO A 227 -26.00 10.03 -1.30
C PRO A 227 -24.90 9.72 -2.33
N LEU A 228 -25.23 9.15 -3.49
CA LEU A 228 -24.25 8.90 -4.55
C LEU A 228 -23.69 10.20 -5.12
N LEU A 229 -24.52 11.21 -5.35
CA LEU A 229 -24.06 12.55 -5.74
C LEU A 229 -23.22 13.21 -4.63
N ALA A 230 -23.62 13.02 -3.37
CA ALA A 230 -22.78 13.48 -2.25
C ALA A 230 -21.41 12.80 -2.25
N ALA A 231 -21.34 11.47 -2.49
CA ALA A 231 -20.07 10.76 -2.62
C ALA A 231 -19.22 11.33 -3.77
N ALA A 232 -19.81 11.59 -4.93
CA ALA A 232 -19.11 12.24 -6.04
C ALA A 232 -18.61 13.64 -5.68
N GLY A 233 -19.40 14.42 -4.94
CA GLY A 233 -18.99 15.72 -4.40
C GLY A 233 -17.80 15.62 -3.45
N VAL A 234 -17.79 14.62 -2.56
CA VAL A 234 -16.65 14.36 -1.65
C VAL A 234 -15.41 13.94 -2.43
N CYS A 235 -15.53 13.11 -3.48
CA CYS A 235 -14.40 12.82 -4.38
C CYS A 235 -13.85 14.11 -5.02
N GLY A 236 -14.71 15.02 -5.45
CA GLY A 236 -14.32 16.35 -5.94
C GLY A 236 -13.58 17.17 -4.88
N LEU A 237 -14.03 17.15 -3.61
CA LEU A 237 -13.36 17.81 -2.50
C LEU A 237 -11.98 17.20 -2.20
N ILE A 238 -11.85 15.88 -2.25
CA ILE A 238 -10.55 15.18 -2.09
C ILE A 238 -9.60 15.62 -3.21
N ALA A 239 -10.05 15.60 -4.46
CA ALA A 239 -9.25 16.02 -5.61
C ALA A 239 -8.84 17.52 -5.49
N ALA A 240 -9.75 18.39 -5.07
CA ALA A 240 -9.50 19.81 -4.82
C ALA A 240 -8.49 20.02 -3.67
N ALA A 241 -8.63 19.27 -2.58
CA ALA A 241 -7.70 19.33 -1.45
C ALA A 241 -6.27 18.97 -1.88
N TRP A 242 -6.10 17.90 -2.66
CA TRP A 242 -4.81 17.52 -3.22
C TRP A 242 -4.24 18.59 -4.16
N ARG A 243 -5.10 19.15 -5.04
CA ARG A 243 -4.69 20.20 -5.97
C ARG A 243 -4.34 21.52 -5.27
N SER A 244 -4.99 21.80 -4.15
CA SER A 244 -4.71 22.96 -3.31
C SER A 244 -3.56 22.72 -2.31
N SER A 245 -2.81 21.62 -2.48
CA SER A 245 -1.67 21.28 -1.62
C SER A 245 -2.03 21.14 -0.14
N VAL A 246 -3.26 20.73 0.18
CA VAL A 246 -3.64 20.37 1.55
C VAL A 246 -2.94 19.05 1.90
N ARG A 247 -1.93 19.11 2.78
CA ARG A 247 -1.03 17.98 3.12
C ARG A 247 -1.37 17.31 4.46
N SER A 248 -2.45 17.75 5.10
CA SER A 248 -2.88 17.26 6.40
C SER A 248 -3.49 15.85 6.30
N ALA A 249 -2.85 14.85 6.92
CA ALA A 249 -3.38 13.50 6.97
C ALA A 249 -4.77 13.42 7.66
N PRO A 250 -5.02 14.10 8.81
CA PRO A 250 -6.35 14.09 9.43
C PRO A 250 -7.46 14.58 8.51
N VAL A 251 -7.20 15.58 7.66
CA VAL A 251 -8.19 16.08 6.68
C VAL A 251 -8.55 14.99 5.68
N HIS A 252 -7.56 14.29 5.13
CA HIS A 252 -7.81 13.23 4.16
C HIS A 252 -8.48 12.00 4.79
N VAL A 253 -8.15 11.67 6.05
CA VAL A 253 -8.84 10.62 6.80
C VAL A 253 -10.31 11.01 7.03
N ALA A 254 -10.59 12.25 7.42
CA ALA A 254 -11.96 12.73 7.60
C ALA A 254 -12.77 12.73 6.29
N LEU A 255 -12.15 13.18 5.18
CA LEU A 255 -12.78 13.13 3.86
C LEU A 255 -13.00 11.68 3.39
N GLY A 256 -12.06 10.78 3.65
CA GLY A 256 -12.22 9.35 3.37
C GLY A 256 -13.37 8.71 4.15
N ALA A 257 -13.48 9.01 5.44
CA ALA A 257 -14.61 8.58 6.27
C ALA A 257 -15.96 9.13 5.77
N LEU A 258 -15.98 10.42 5.39
CA LEU A 258 -17.18 11.04 4.81
C LEU A 258 -17.56 10.40 3.47
N LEU A 259 -16.58 10.09 2.62
CA LEU A 259 -16.77 9.37 1.36
C LEU A 259 -17.37 7.99 1.63
N TRP A 260 -16.80 7.25 2.59
CA TRP A 260 -17.27 5.93 2.96
C TRP A 260 -18.73 5.97 3.44
N ILE A 261 -19.09 6.92 4.32
CA ILE A 261 -20.47 7.11 4.80
C ILE A 261 -21.42 7.42 3.65
N ALA A 262 -21.02 8.30 2.71
CA ALA A 262 -21.84 8.68 1.56
C ALA A 262 -22.06 7.48 0.62
N VAL A 263 -21.03 6.67 0.35
CA VAL A 263 -21.15 5.46 -0.48
C VAL A 263 -22.00 4.42 0.24
N TYR A 264 -21.79 4.18 1.54
CA TYR A 264 -22.62 3.29 2.35
C TYR A 264 -24.10 3.69 2.28
N ALA A 265 -24.42 4.97 2.47
CA ALA A 265 -25.79 5.48 2.39
C ALA A 265 -26.39 5.42 0.99
N SER A 266 -25.58 5.26 -0.06
CA SER A 266 -26.05 5.20 -1.44
C SER A 266 -26.55 3.82 -1.88
N GLY A 267 -26.31 2.76 -1.09
CA GLY A 267 -26.61 1.38 -1.48
C GLY A 267 -25.56 0.77 -2.43
N VAL A 268 -24.54 1.53 -2.78
CA VAL A 268 -23.36 1.03 -3.49
C VAL A 268 -22.41 0.39 -2.46
N HIS A 269 -21.71 -0.66 -2.86
CA HIS A 269 -20.83 -1.38 -1.93
C HIS A 269 -19.76 -0.45 -1.32
N PRO A 270 -19.65 -0.32 0.00
CA PRO A 270 -18.81 0.68 0.68
C PRO A 270 -17.32 0.56 0.37
N THR A 271 -16.85 -0.63 -0.03
CA THR A 271 -15.46 -0.88 -0.44
C THR A 271 -14.99 0.00 -1.61
N ILE A 272 -15.92 0.46 -2.46
CA ILE A 272 -15.63 1.37 -3.58
C ILE A 272 -15.09 2.72 -3.09
N ALA A 273 -15.48 3.16 -1.88
CA ALA A 273 -14.92 4.36 -1.27
C ALA A 273 -13.40 4.22 -1.03
N GLY A 274 -12.95 3.05 -0.59
CA GLY A 274 -11.52 2.75 -0.44
C GLY A 274 -10.77 2.86 -1.76
N VAL A 275 -11.27 2.20 -2.80
CA VAL A 275 -10.69 2.27 -4.15
C VAL A 275 -10.62 3.70 -4.67
N ALA A 276 -11.73 4.44 -4.58
CA ALA A 276 -11.79 5.83 -5.04
C ALA A 276 -10.77 6.71 -4.31
N MET A 277 -10.64 6.56 -2.99
CA MET A 277 -9.64 7.27 -2.19
C MET A 277 -8.22 6.92 -2.61
N GLY A 278 -7.91 5.63 -2.85
CA GLY A 278 -6.62 5.17 -3.35
C GLY A 278 -6.28 5.78 -4.71
N LEU A 279 -7.20 5.71 -5.66
CA LEU A 279 -7.03 6.27 -7.02
C LEU A 279 -6.88 7.80 -7.03
N LEU A 280 -7.51 8.52 -6.10
CA LEU A 280 -7.40 9.97 -5.95
C LEU A 280 -6.09 10.39 -5.27
N THR A 281 -5.38 9.47 -4.58
CA THR A 281 -4.12 9.78 -3.87
C THR A 281 -2.99 10.03 -4.88
N PRO A 282 -2.24 11.15 -4.75
CA PRO A 282 -1.15 11.47 -5.66
C PRO A 282 0.01 10.47 -5.57
N ALA A 283 0.42 9.93 -6.73
CA ALA A 283 1.56 9.03 -6.86
C ALA A 283 2.90 9.75 -7.03
N VAL A 284 2.88 11.09 -7.17
CA VAL A 284 4.08 11.91 -7.38
C VAL A 284 4.40 12.68 -6.10
N ALA A 285 5.69 12.73 -5.75
CA ALA A 285 6.18 13.51 -4.62
C ALA A 285 5.96 15.02 -4.86
N PHE A 286 5.68 15.76 -3.79
CA PHE A 286 5.51 17.21 -3.87
C PHE A 286 6.85 17.94 -3.98
N GLU A 287 7.91 17.41 -3.34
CA GLU A 287 9.25 17.97 -3.38
C GLU A 287 10.24 17.05 -4.11
N ARG A 288 11.23 17.66 -4.76
CA ARG A 288 12.26 16.90 -5.46
C ARG A 288 13.33 16.41 -4.48
N PRO A 289 13.82 15.16 -4.60
CA PRO A 289 14.88 14.65 -3.72
C PRO A 289 16.15 15.55 -3.70
N ARG A 290 16.48 16.20 -4.82
CA ARG A 290 17.61 17.14 -4.92
C ARG A 290 17.43 18.40 -4.06
N THR A 291 16.18 18.86 -3.84
CA THR A 291 15.90 20.00 -2.96
C THR A 291 16.17 19.61 -1.53
N VAL A 292 15.71 18.43 -1.12
CA VAL A 292 15.93 17.90 0.24
C VAL A 292 17.42 17.66 0.51
N SER A 293 18.17 17.10 -0.47
CA SER A 293 19.61 16.88 -0.33
C SER A 293 20.37 18.19 -0.13
N ARG A 294 20.05 19.24 -0.91
CA ARG A 294 20.69 20.55 -0.74
C ARG A 294 20.41 21.16 0.62
N GLU A 295 19.16 21.07 1.07
CA GLU A 295 18.77 21.62 2.37
C GLU A 295 19.41 20.83 3.51
N ALA A 296 19.53 19.51 3.39
CA ALA A 296 20.23 18.68 4.36
C ALA A 296 21.71 19.07 4.50
N HIS A 297 22.41 19.34 3.40
CA HIS A 297 23.78 19.83 3.44
C HIS A 297 23.86 21.20 4.09
N ARG A 298 22.96 22.14 3.74
CA ARG A 298 22.92 23.48 4.35
C ARG A 298 22.74 23.41 5.87
N VAL A 299 21.75 22.64 6.34
CA VAL A 299 21.50 22.47 7.77
C VAL A 299 22.67 21.80 8.48
N ALA A 300 23.29 20.79 7.85
CA ALA A 300 24.47 20.13 8.42
C ALA A 300 25.66 21.09 8.55
N ASP A 301 25.93 21.89 7.53
CA ASP A 301 27.03 22.87 7.53
C ASP A 301 26.81 23.98 8.57
N GLU A 302 25.58 24.50 8.68
CA GLU A 302 25.24 25.56 9.64
C GLU A 302 25.28 25.09 11.11
N THR A 303 24.96 23.79 11.37
CA THR A 303 24.91 23.22 12.73
C THR A 303 26.25 22.65 13.21
N SER A 304 27.22 22.40 12.30
CA SER A 304 28.48 21.77 12.68
C SER A 304 29.52 22.73 13.27
N ASP A 305 29.38 24.04 13.06
CA ASP A 305 30.45 25.01 13.40
C ASP A 305 30.25 25.80 14.71
N GLN A 306 29.13 25.68 15.43
CA GLN A 306 28.90 26.40 16.67
C GLN A 306 28.26 25.55 17.77
N PRO A 307 28.76 25.62 19.02
CA PRO A 307 28.06 25.07 20.16
C PRO A 307 26.78 25.86 20.41
N SER A 308 25.68 25.43 19.82
CA SER A 308 24.36 26.03 20.00
C SER A 308 23.70 25.54 21.30
N PRO A 309 22.89 26.36 21.98
CA PRO A 309 22.06 25.90 23.08
C PRO A 309 21.19 24.72 22.64
N PRO A 310 20.83 23.81 23.56
CA PRO A 310 19.88 22.71 23.23
C PRO A 310 18.64 23.30 22.59
N ASP A 311 18.22 22.72 21.46
CA ASP A 311 17.05 23.09 20.67
C ASP A 311 17.13 24.40 19.86
N ALA A 312 18.25 25.14 19.83
CA ALA A 312 18.37 26.35 18.99
C ALA A 312 18.18 26.03 17.49
N ASP A 313 18.63 24.85 17.05
CA ASP A 313 18.56 24.40 15.65
C ASP A 313 17.32 23.55 15.36
N ALA A 314 16.45 23.32 16.36
CA ALA A 314 15.25 22.50 16.22
C ALA A 314 14.32 22.94 15.07
N PRO A 315 14.07 24.26 14.81
CA PRO A 315 13.24 24.68 13.68
C PRO A 315 13.79 24.23 12.33
N GLN A 316 15.11 24.26 12.12
CA GLN A 316 15.77 23.86 10.88
C GLN A 316 15.65 22.35 10.65
N TRP A 317 15.87 21.54 11.68
CA TRP A 317 15.71 20.09 11.63
C TRP A 317 14.25 19.67 11.42
N LEU A 318 13.29 20.39 12.02
CA LEU A 318 11.86 20.14 11.80
C LEU A 318 11.44 20.47 10.38
N GLU A 319 11.96 21.56 9.81
CA GLU A 319 11.69 21.92 8.41
C GLU A 319 12.32 20.91 7.45
N LEU A 320 13.57 20.50 7.70
CA LEU A 320 14.22 19.44 6.91
C LEU A 320 13.43 18.14 6.98
N ALA A 321 12.96 17.73 8.15
CA ALA A 321 12.13 16.54 8.32
C ALA A 321 10.80 16.66 7.54
N ARG A 322 10.20 17.87 7.50
CA ARG A 322 9.02 18.16 6.70
C ARG A 322 9.31 17.99 5.20
N LEU A 323 10.37 18.62 4.71
CA LEU A 323 10.79 18.54 3.31
C LEU A 323 11.13 17.09 2.90
N ALA A 324 11.84 16.36 3.76
CA ALA A 324 12.17 14.96 3.52
C ALA A 324 10.90 14.09 3.40
N ARG A 325 9.90 14.35 4.23
CA ARG A 325 8.59 13.68 4.13
C ARG A 325 7.89 14.01 2.82
N GLU A 326 8.00 15.21 2.33
CA GLU A 326 7.36 15.68 1.08
C GLU A 326 8.07 15.19 -0.19
N ALA A 327 9.32 14.74 -0.08
CA ALA A 327 10.05 14.06 -1.15
C ALA A 327 9.58 12.62 -1.39
N VAL A 328 8.76 12.08 -0.50
CA VAL A 328 8.08 10.79 -0.68
C VAL A 328 6.62 11.05 -1.10
N SER A 329 6.16 10.39 -2.15
CA SER A 329 4.78 10.59 -2.62
C SER A 329 3.75 10.25 -1.52
N PRO A 330 2.59 10.93 -1.47
CA PRO A 330 1.52 10.59 -0.55
C PRO A 330 1.11 9.12 -0.66
N LEU A 331 1.03 8.58 -1.87
CA LEU A 331 0.75 7.18 -2.13
C LEU A 331 1.74 6.26 -1.39
N ALA A 332 3.04 6.44 -1.61
CA ALA A 332 4.06 5.59 -0.98
C ALA A 332 4.06 5.70 0.56
N ARG A 333 3.72 6.88 1.10
CA ARG A 333 3.61 7.07 2.56
C ARG A 333 2.42 6.32 3.16
N VAL A 334 1.25 6.41 2.52
CA VAL A 334 0.04 5.72 2.98
C VAL A 334 0.24 4.21 2.88
N GLU A 335 0.77 3.74 1.76
CA GLU A 335 1.08 2.33 1.55
C GLU A 335 2.06 1.79 2.60
N ALA A 336 3.21 2.47 2.82
CA ALA A 336 4.16 2.06 3.84
C ALA A 336 3.57 2.03 5.26
N SER A 337 2.55 2.84 5.54
CA SER A 337 1.88 2.84 6.84
C SER A 337 0.80 1.76 6.99
N LEU A 338 0.16 1.36 5.89
CA LEU A 338 -0.91 0.37 5.87
C LEU A 338 -0.40 -1.05 5.62
N HIS A 339 0.65 -1.20 4.80
CA HIS A 339 1.21 -2.51 4.43
C HIS A 339 1.48 -3.48 5.60
N PRO A 340 1.89 -3.05 6.81
CA PRO A 340 2.04 -3.98 7.93
C PRO A 340 0.71 -4.53 8.48
N TRP A 341 -0.44 -3.97 8.07
CA TRP A 341 -1.77 -4.28 8.59
C TRP A 341 -2.71 -4.92 7.56
N THR A 342 -2.33 -4.89 6.30
CA THR A 342 -3.04 -5.48 5.16
C THR A 342 -2.27 -6.64 4.54
#